data_3769b72361316c460dac32c4470d1aa3
#
_entry.id   3769b72361316c460dac32c4470d1aa3
#
_cell.length_a   1.000
_cell.length_b   1.000
_cell.length_c   1.000
_cell.angle_alpha   90.00
_cell.angle_beta   90.00
_cell.angle_gamma   90.00
#
_symmetry.space_group_name_H-M   'P 1'
#
loop_
_entity.id
_entity.type
_entity.pdbx_description
1 polymer ?
#
loop_
_entity_poly.entity_id
_entity_poly.type
_entity_poly.pdbx_seq_one_letter_code
_entity_poly.pdbx_strand_id
1 'polypeptide(L)'
;VGRSDITNTVSVTGTIQADEPVNARATLDGEVARVYVNDGDTVAKGDALIQIRKEIPGETRQVTDEDGNVTMETGKPTFKYETVAAPGDGKVSTSVLVGQQFAIGDTVASVAPSTFSAVAALSADQMYRLQEAPSTATVTIKNGPAPFECTDVTLVSPTSKTRDTKNSGASENSAAASTDLKARCAIPSDQTVFAGLQVNLEMTTGSATGVLAVPVSAVEGRYQTGTVYLPTSDPANPEKRSVTLGLTDGKMVEVKEGLEEGEEILEFTPTATKDNQDDPYGSGDTGGGAKDGAADASDGTSAR
;
A
#
# COMPACT_ATOMS: atom_id res chain seq x y z
N VAL A 1 -38.04 -5.63 2.96
CA VAL A 1 -36.78 -5.82 3.71
C VAL A 1 -36.57 -7.30 3.92
N GLY A 2 -35.38 -7.82 3.53
CA GLY A 2 -35.07 -9.24 3.62
C GLY A 2 -33.71 -9.47 4.29
N ARG A 3 -33.42 -10.72 4.64
CA ARG A 3 -32.10 -11.11 5.11
C ARG A 3 -31.21 -11.46 3.93
N SER A 4 -30.01 -10.96 3.96
CA SER A 4 -28.97 -11.24 2.96
C SER A 4 -27.60 -11.26 3.61
N ASP A 5 -26.66 -11.88 2.93
CA ASP A 5 -25.25 -11.80 3.28
C ASP A 5 -24.66 -10.57 2.57
N ILE A 6 -23.96 -9.75 3.31
CA ILE A 6 -23.29 -8.56 2.80
C ILE A 6 -21.80 -8.72 3.02
N THR A 7 -21.02 -8.62 1.95
CA THR A 7 -19.57 -8.64 2.02
C THR A 7 -19.04 -7.34 1.44
N ASN A 8 -18.38 -6.56 2.30
CA ASN A 8 -17.71 -5.35 1.83
C ASN A 8 -16.37 -5.73 1.23
N THR A 9 -16.25 -5.60 -0.08
CA THR A 9 -15.01 -5.85 -0.81
C THR A 9 -14.51 -4.57 -1.46
N VAL A 10 -13.21 -4.36 -1.35
CA VAL A 10 -12.49 -3.31 -2.08
C VAL A 10 -11.66 -3.96 -3.17
N SER A 11 -11.98 -3.68 -4.42
CA SER A 11 -11.28 -4.21 -5.57
C SER A 11 -10.31 -3.16 -6.12
N VAL A 12 -9.04 -3.54 -6.28
CA VAL A 12 -7.97 -2.66 -6.77
C VAL A 12 -7.13 -3.37 -7.80
N THR A 13 -6.72 -2.64 -8.82
CA THR A 13 -5.80 -3.17 -9.84
C THR A 13 -4.36 -2.94 -9.40
N GLY A 14 -3.54 -3.96 -9.51
CA GLY A 14 -2.14 -3.94 -9.14
C GLY A 14 -1.24 -4.72 -10.08
N THR A 15 -0.02 -4.92 -9.66
CA THR A 15 0.99 -5.70 -10.38
C THR A 15 1.71 -6.65 -9.44
N ILE A 16 2.14 -7.79 -9.96
CA ILE A 16 3.03 -8.69 -9.23
C ILE A 16 4.45 -8.13 -9.29
N GLN A 17 5.09 -8.05 -8.15
CA GLN A 17 6.48 -7.60 -8.01
C GLN A 17 7.27 -8.67 -7.27
N ALA A 18 8.54 -8.86 -7.69
CA ALA A 18 9.48 -9.64 -6.90
C ALA A 18 9.77 -8.88 -5.60
N ASP A 19 9.94 -9.62 -4.53
CA ASP A 19 10.23 -9.04 -3.24
C ASP A 19 11.63 -8.42 -3.22
N GLU A 20 11.79 -7.35 -2.44
CA GLU A 20 13.05 -6.60 -2.40
C GLU A 20 14.17 -7.46 -1.80
N PRO A 21 15.38 -7.40 -2.38
CA PRO A 21 16.54 -8.08 -1.84
C PRO A 21 16.87 -7.60 -0.43
N VAL A 22 17.26 -8.53 0.43
CA VAL A 22 17.68 -8.24 1.80
C VAL A 22 19.21 -8.22 1.86
N ASN A 23 19.76 -7.14 2.41
CA ASN A 23 21.19 -6.97 2.51
C ASN A 23 21.76 -7.69 3.73
N ALA A 24 22.78 -8.54 3.50
CA ALA A 24 23.64 -9.08 4.53
C ALA A 24 24.72 -8.04 4.86
N ARG A 25 24.86 -7.71 6.14
CA ARG A 25 25.79 -6.67 6.61
C ARG A 25 26.91 -7.26 7.45
N ALA A 26 28.08 -6.64 7.35
CA ALA A 26 29.22 -6.98 8.18
C ALA A 26 28.91 -6.68 9.66
N THR A 27 29.14 -7.65 10.52
CA THR A 27 28.97 -7.58 11.98
C THR A 27 30.28 -7.30 12.71
N LEU A 28 31.39 -7.48 12.01
CA LEU A 28 32.74 -7.23 12.49
C LEU A 28 33.48 -6.35 11.49
N ASP A 29 34.25 -5.38 11.98
CA ASP A 29 35.23 -4.64 11.18
C ASP A 29 36.49 -5.49 10.96
N GLY A 30 36.94 -5.57 9.72
CA GLY A 30 38.11 -6.40 9.40
C GLY A 30 38.19 -6.82 7.94
N GLU A 31 39.00 -7.78 7.68
CA GLU A 31 39.32 -8.30 6.35
C GLU A 31 38.57 -9.61 6.09
N VAL A 32 38.13 -9.82 4.85
CA VAL A 32 37.50 -11.07 4.43
C VAL A 32 38.53 -12.18 4.42
N ALA A 33 38.36 -13.12 5.35
CA ALA A 33 39.24 -14.31 5.43
C ALA A 33 38.80 -15.40 4.47
N ARG A 34 37.51 -15.54 4.23
CA ARG A 34 36.94 -16.58 3.36
C ARG A 34 35.60 -16.14 2.78
N VAL A 35 35.34 -16.53 1.54
CA VAL A 35 34.07 -16.42 0.85
C VAL A 35 33.54 -17.85 0.66
N TYR A 36 32.28 -18.10 1.05
CA TYR A 36 31.67 -19.45 0.99
C TYR A 36 30.73 -19.59 -0.20
N VAL A 37 30.27 -18.47 -0.79
CA VAL A 37 29.26 -18.44 -1.86
C VAL A 37 29.77 -17.62 -3.03
N ASN A 38 29.34 -17.96 -4.24
CA ASN A 38 29.58 -17.18 -5.44
C ASN A 38 28.37 -16.31 -5.79
N ASP A 39 28.61 -15.31 -6.65
CA ASP A 39 27.52 -14.53 -7.21
C ASP A 39 26.56 -15.43 -8.00
N GLY A 40 25.28 -15.34 -7.68
CA GLY A 40 24.22 -16.13 -8.28
C GLY A 40 23.91 -17.47 -7.60
N ASP A 41 24.62 -17.86 -6.54
CA ASP A 41 24.31 -19.07 -5.78
C ASP A 41 22.98 -18.91 -5.01
N THR A 42 22.27 -20.03 -4.83
CA THR A 42 21.07 -20.08 -4.00
C THR A 42 21.44 -20.50 -2.59
N VAL A 43 20.95 -19.76 -1.61
CA VAL A 43 21.20 -19.97 -0.18
C VAL A 43 19.92 -20.06 0.60
N ALA A 44 19.98 -20.76 1.72
CA ALA A 44 18.93 -20.76 2.75
C ALA A 44 19.28 -19.76 3.86
N LYS A 45 18.26 -19.32 4.57
CA LYS A 45 18.43 -18.45 5.75
C LYS A 45 19.37 -19.08 6.76
N GLY A 46 20.43 -18.36 7.13
CA GLY A 46 21.44 -18.82 8.07
C GLY A 46 22.68 -19.44 7.42
N ASP A 47 22.67 -19.68 6.12
CA ASP A 47 23.86 -20.18 5.43
C ASP A 47 25.01 -19.17 5.51
N ALA A 48 26.24 -19.69 5.64
CA ALA A 48 27.43 -18.86 5.71
C ALA A 48 27.72 -18.22 4.34
N LEU A 49 27.81 -16.89 4.30
CA LEU A 49 28.16 -16.14 3.07
C LEU A 49 29.65 -15.84 3.02
N ILE A 50 30.16 -15.16 4.04
CA ILE A 50 31.56 -14.78 4.16
C ILE A 50 32.03 -14.91 5.61
N GLN A 51 33.36 -15.03 5.80
CA GLN A 51 33.99 -14.93 7.11
C GLN A 51 34.91 -13.73 7.15
N ILE A 52 34.71 -12.87 8.13
CA ILE A 52 35.55 -11.70 8.39
C ILE A 52 36.51 -12.03 9.53
N ARG A 53 37.76 -11.60 9.41
CA ARG A 53 38.75 -11.66 10.48
C ARG A 53 39.15 -10.27 10.89
N LYS A 54 39.27 -10.07 12.19
CA LYS A 54 39.84 -8.86 12.79
C LYS A 54 41.12 -9.24 13.51
N GLU A 55 42.22 -8.54 13.19
CA GLU A 55 43.46 -8.69 13.91
C GLU A 55 43.37 -7.86 15.21
N ILE A 56 43.66 -8.52 16.31
CA ILE A 56 43.75 -7.90 17.62
C ILE A 56 45.25 -7.86 17.96
N PRO A 57 45.84 -6.66 18.07
CA PRO A 57 47.24 -6.52 18.43
C PRO A 57 47.56 -7.23 19.75
N GLY A 58 48.66 -7.86 19.84
CA GLY A 58 49.14 -8.45 21.09
C GLY A 58 49.38 -7.40 22.15
N GLU A 59 49.21 -7.78 23.40
CA GLU A 59 49.50 -6.88 24.54
C GLU A 59 51.00 -6.52 24.53
N THR A 60 51.29 -5.22 24.64
CA THR A 60 52.61 -4.71 24.82
C THR A 60 52.96 -4.71 26.31
N ARG A 61 53.98 -5.46 26.69
CA ARG A 61 54.45 -5.51 28.06
C ARG A 61 55.93 -5.01 28.17
N GLN A 62 56.21 -4.38 29.26
CA GLN A 62 57.56 -4.02 29.58
C GLN A 62 58.32 -5.27 30.05
N VAL A 63 59.42 -5.55 29.44
CA VAL A 63 60.35 -6.62 29.84
C VAL A 63 61.65 -5.93 30.21
N THR A 64 62.13 -6.21 31.44
CA THR A 64 63.42 -5.73 31.88
C THR A 64 64.45 -6.86 31.71
N ASP A 65 65.50 -6.62 30.97
CA ASP A 65 66.56 -7.60 30.78
C ASP A 65 67.49 -7.71 32.05
N GLU A 66 68.40 -8.68 32.03
CA GLU A 66 69.31 -8.93 33.16
C GLU A 66 70.24 -7.73 33.46
N ASP A 67 70.42 -6.84 32.47
CA ASP A 67 71.25 -5.64 32.58
C ASP A 67 70.45 -4.41 33.04
N GLY A 68 69.11 -4.57 33.32
CA GLY A 68 68.25 -3.50 33.85
C GLY A 68 67.67 -2.62 32.73
N ASN A 69 67.82 -2.93 31.44
CA ASN A 69 67.22 -2.17 30.36
C ASN A 69 65.76 -2.55 30.17
N VAL A 70 64.91 -1.53 30.10
CA VAL A 70 63.47 -1.71 29.87
C VAL A 70 63.19 -1.71 28.37
N THR A 71 62.73 -2.80 27.84
CA THR A 71 62.27 -2.95 26.46
C THR A 71 60.76 -3.20 26.41
N MET A 72 60.11 -2.71 25.34
CA MET A 72 58.70 -2.99 25.07
C MET A 72 58.61 -4.21 24.14
N GLU A 73 58.07 -5.30 24.67
CA GLU A 73 57.82 -6.50 23.86
C GLU A 73 56.32 -6.57 23.53
N THR A 74 56.00 -6.57 22.26
CA THR A 74 54.63 -6.74 21.79
C THR A 74 54.37 -8.22 21.54
N GLY A 75 53.35 -8.74 22.21
CA GLY A 75 52.90 -10.13 22.04
C GLY A 75 52.46 -10.41 20.59
N LYS A 76 52.31 -11.68 20.27
CA LYS A 76 51.79 -12.07 18.94
C LYS A 76 50.33 -11.60 18.79
N PRO A 77 49.96 -11.08 17.60
CA PRO A 77 48.56 -10.70 17.34
C PRO A 77 47.67 -11.96 17.38
N THR A 78 46.43 -11.75 17.81
CA THR A 78 45.36 -12.75 17.78
C THR A 78 44.30 -12.35 16.77
N PHE A 79 43.56 -13.32 16.26
CA PHE A 79 42.51 -13.06 15.28
C PHE A 79 41.16 -13.44 15.83
N LYS A 80 40.19 -12.52 15.70
CA LYS A 80 38.75 -12.79 15.91
C LYS A 80 38.12 -13.05 14.55
N TYR A 81 37.32 -14.12 14.48
CA TYR A 81 36.61 -14.48 13.27
C TYR A 81 35.11 -14.37 13.50
N GLU A 82 34.39 -13.87 12.52
CA GLU A 82 32.94 -13.82 12.53
C GLU A 82 32.39 -14.15 11.15
N THR A 83 31.32 -14.94 11.12
CA THR A 83 30.69 -15.37 9.87
C THR A 83 29.41 -14.58 9.67
N VAL A 84 29.31 -13.93 8.51
CA VAL A 84 28.08 -13.26 8.08
C VAL A 84 27.21 -14.31 7.39
N ALA A 85 25.99 -14.48 7.94
CA ALA A 85 25.02 -15.44 7.46
C ALA A 85 23.99 -14.79 6.53
N ALA A 86 23.34 -15.60 5.69
CA ALA A 86 22.23 -15.18 4.83
C ALA A 86 21.03 -14.75 5.67
N PRO A 87 20.49 -13.55 5.43
CA PRO A 87 19.33 -13.04 6.19
C PRO A 87 18.00 -13.72 5.81
N GLY A 88 17.95 -14.40 4.66
CA GLY A 88 16.77 -15.10 4.15
C GLY A 88 17.15 -16.09 3.05
N ASP A 89 16.13 -16.83 2.60
CA ASP A 89 16.26 -17.76 1.46
C ASP A 89 16.27 -16.95 0.16
N GLY A 90 17.12 -17.34 -0.79
CA GLY A 90 17.10 -16.67 -2.09
C GLY A 90 18.41 -16.77 -2.85
N LYS A 91 18.54 -15.95 -3.88
CA LYS A 91 19.71 -15.87 -4.74
C LYS A 91 20.65 -14.78 -4.27
N VAL A 92 21.90 -15.14 -4.05
CA VAL A 92 22.94 -14.20 -3.59
C VAL A 92 23.45 -13.36 -4.75
N SER A 93 23.62 -12.07 -4.49
CA SER A 93 24.42 -11.18 -5.33
C SER A 93 25.55 -10.61 -4.47
N THR A 94 26.79 -10.90 -4.85
CA THR A 94 27.98 -10.48 -4.14
C THR A 94 29.14 -10.26 -5.10
N SER A 95 29.97 -9.27 -4.79
CA SER A 95 31.21 -8.99 -5.50
C SER A 95 32.41 -8.98 -4.55
N VAL A 96 32.27 -9.59 -3.39
CA VAL A 96 33.28 -9.58 -2.32
C VAL A 96 34.42 -10.51 -2.67
N LEU A 97 35.65 -10.03 -2.43
CA LEU A 97 36.85 -10.76 -2.62
C LEU A 97 37.58 -11.03 -1.29
N VAL A 98 38.28 -12.13 -1.19
CA VAL A 98 39.18 -12.43 -0.06
C VAL A 98 40.24 -11.32 0.06
N GLY A 99 40.49 -10.83 1.26
CA GLY A 99 41.37 -9.72 1.54
C GLY A 99 40.72 -8.32 1.52
N GLN A 100 39.46 -8.22 1.13
CA GLN A 100 38.71 -6.95 1.15
C GLN A 100 38.40 -6.52 2.58
N GLN A 101 38.53 -5.22 2.87
CA GLN A 101 38.23 -4.64 4.17
C GLN A 101 36.77 -4.18 4.24
N PHE A 102 36.12 -4.44 5.38
CA PHE A 102 34.78 -3.99 5.68
C PHE A 102 34.70 -3.33 7.05
N ALA A 103 33.85 -2.32 7.16
CA ALA A 103 33.43 -1.75 8.43
C ALA A 103 32.13 -2.40 8.90
N ILE A 104 31.86 -2.31 10.20
CA ILE A 104 30.57 -2.79 10.75
C ILE A 104 29.42 -2.04 10.09
N GLY A 105 28.44 -2.78 9.58
CA GLY A 105 27.25 -2.25 8.91
C GLY A 105 27.36 -2.17 7.39
N ASP A 106 28.56 -2.34 6.81
CA ASP A 106 28.73 -2.39 5.37
C ASP A 106 28.00 -3.59 4.75
N THR A 107 27.44 -3.39 3.57
CA THR A 107 26.77 -4.47 2.83
C THR A 107 27.79 -5.36 2.17
N VAL A 108 27.76 -6.64 2.52
CA VAL A 108 28.69 -7.66 1.99
C VAL A 108 28.05 -8.51 0.89
N ALA A 109 26.76 -8.69 0.96
CA ALA A 109 25.99 -9.41 -0.06
C ALA A 109 24.54 -8.95 -0.02
N SER A 110 23.82 -9.22 -1.08
CA SER A 110 22.38 -9.02 -1.19
C SER A 110 21.72 -10.35 -1.54
N VAL A 111 20.69 -10.74 -0.80
CA VAL A 111 19.94 -11.97 -1.06
C VAL A 111 18.57 -11.61 -1.60
N ALA A 112 18.34 -11.93 -2.87
CA ALA A 112 17.07 -11.73 -3.55
C ALA A 112 16.16 -12.94 -3.30
N PRO A 113 15.04 -12.79 -2.56
CA PRO A 113 14.12 -13.89 -2.35
C PRO A 113 13.45 -14.29 -3.66
N SER A 114 13.07 -15.56 -3.77
CA SER A 114 12.29 -16.09 -4.90
C SER A 114 10.78 -15.91 -4.70
N THR A 115 10.40 -15.03 -3.78
CA THR A 115 9.01 -14.74 -3.44
C THR A 115 8.50 -13.52 -4.20
N PHE A 116 7.19 -13.47 -4.37
CA PHE A 116 6.50 -12.41 -5.07
C PHE A 116 5.40 -11.82 -4.19
N SER A 117 5.12 -10.56 -4.39
CA SER A 117 4.00 -9.87 -3.76
C SER A 117 3.14 -9.18 -4.82
N ALA A 118 1.84 -9.22 -4.61
CA ALA A 118 0.92 -8.39 -5.35
C ALA A 118 0.89 -6.99 -4.74
N VAL A 119 1.13 -5.96 -5.54
CA VAL A 119 1.20 -4.56 -5.08
C VAL A 119 0.20 -3.74 -5.86
N ALA A 120 -0.71 -3.08 -5.17
CA ALA A 120 -1.71 -2.20 -5.75
C ALA A 120 -1.73 -0.84 -5.06
N ALA A 121 -1.91 0.23 -5.83
CA ALA A 121 -2.11 1.57 -5.29
C ALA A 121 -3.56 1.75 -4.85
N LEU A 122 -3.78 2.32 -3.67
CA LEU A 122 -5.09 2.61 -3.11
C LEU A 122 -5.42 4.08 -3.29
N SER A 123 -6.61 4.37 -3.80
CA SER A 123 -7.15 5.73 -3.79
C SER A 123 -7.60 6.14 -2.39
N ALA A 124 -7.72 7.45 -2.16
CA ALA A 124 -8.19 7.97 -0.89
C ALA A 124 -9.58 7.41 -0.48
N ASP A 125 -10.50 7.26 -1.44
CA ASP A 125 -11.82 6.70 -1.18
C ASP A 125 -11.76 5.22 -0.78
N GLN A 126 -10.86 4.45 -1.40
CA GLN A 126 -10.63 3.05 -1.03
C GLN A 126 -10.01 2.92 0.36
N MET A 127 -9.14 3.85 0.74
CA MET A 127 -8.57 3.89 2.09
C MET A 127 -9.62 4.11 3.18
N TYR A 128 -10.60 4.99 2.95
CA TYR A 128 -11.71 5.19 3.90
C TYR A 128 -12.59 3.96 4.04
N ARG A 129 -12.67 3.11 3.02
CA ARG A 129 -13.41 1.83 3.08
C ARG A 129 -12.61 0.73 3.78
N LEU A 130 -11.29 0.83 3.80
CA LEU A 130 -10.35 -0.07 4.48
C LEU A 130 -10.07 0.45 5.90
N GLN A 131 -11.08 0.48 6.77
CA GLN A 131 -10.91 0.91 8.17
C GLN A 131 -9.97 0.00 8.95
N GLU A 132 -9.97 -1.30 8.60
CA GLU A 132 -9.02 -2.29 9.11
C GLU A 132 -8.38 -2.99 7.91
N ALA A 133 -7.06 -3.16 7.93
CA ALA A 133 -6.38 -3.91 6.90
C ALA A 133 -6.82 -5.39 6.98
N PRO A 134 -7.36 -5.97 5.92
CA PRO A 134 -7.70 -7.37 5.91
C PRO A 134 -6.42 -8.22 6.00
N SER A 135 -6.48 -9.37 6.63
CA SER A 135 -5.34 -10.30 6.71
C SER A 135 -5.08 -11.03 5.40
N THR A 136 -6.12 -11.21 4.58
CA THR A 136 -6.08 -11.93 3.32
C THR A 136 -6.75 -11.13 2.21
N ALA A 137 -6.36 -11.39 0.98
CA ALA A 137 -7.02 -10.86 -0.20
C ALA A 137 -7.04 -11.91 -1.32
N THR A 138 -8.04 -11.84 -2.19
CA THR A 138 -8.12 -12.69 -3.36
C THR A 138 -7.41 -12.01 -4.52
N VAL A 139 -6.46 -12.72 -5.13
CA VAL A 139 -5.71 -12.29 -6.32
C VAL A 139 -6.27 -12.96 -7.55
N THR A 140 -6.68 -12.16 -8.51
CA THR A 140 -7.12 -12.63 -9.84
C THR A 140 -6.15 -12.10 -10.89
N ILE A 141 -5.50 -13.01 -11.63
CA ILE A 141 -4.60 -12.66 -12.74
C ILE A 141 -5.43 -12.66 -14.03
N LYS A 142 -5.37 -11.56 -14.78
CA LYS A 142 -6.08 -11.48 -16.08
C LYS A 142 -5.51 -12.49 -17.06
N ASN A 143 -6.36 -13.42 -17.53
CA ASN A 143 -5.98 -14.54 -18.39
C ASN A 143 -4.97 -15.51 -17.76
N GLY A 144 -4.91 -15.56 -16.44
CA GLY A 144 -4.05 -16.43 -15.65
C GLY A 144 -4.76 -17.65 -15.07
N PRO A 145 -4.15 -18.29 -14.06
CA PRO A 145 -4.75 -19.39 -13.32
C PRO A 145 -6.02 -18.94 -12.56
N ALA A 146 -6.68 -19.91 -11.92
CA ALA A 146 -7.82 -19.62 -11.05
C ALA A 146 -7.44 -18.62 -9.96
N PRO A 147 -8.40 -17.80 -9.49
CA PRO A 147 -8.15 -16.89 -8.37
C PRO A 147 -7.61 -17.64 -7.15
N PHE A 148 -6.67 -17.05 -6.46
CA PHE A 148 -6.06 -17.62 -5.26
C PHE A 148 -5.99 -16.57 -4.15
N GLU A 149 -5.88 -17.03 -2.92
CA GLU A 149 -5.71 -16.14 -1.76
C GLU A 149 -4.24 -15.82 -1.55
N CYS A 150 -3.98 -14.57 -1.24
CA CYS A 150 -2.71 -14.08 -0.73
C CYS A 150 -2.84 -13.70 0.74
N THR A 151 -1.74 -13.77 1.46
CA THR A 151 -1.66 -13.54 2.90
C THR A 151 -0.84 -12.31 3.24
N ASP A 152 -0.86 -11.91 4.52
CA ASP A 152 -0.06 -10.78 5.03
C ASP A 152 -0.30 -9.48 4.26
N VAL A 153 -1.58 -9.11 4.12
CA VAL A 153 -1.94 -7.83 3.51
C VAL A 153 -1.43 -6.70 4.39
N THR A 154 -0.51 -5.92 3.85
CA THR A 154 0.07 -4.76 4.52
C THR A 154 -0.16 -3.49 3.72
N LEU A 155 -0.50 -2.41 4.43
CA LEU A 155 -0.63 -1.09 3.84
C LEU A 155 0.69 -0.35 4.04
N VAL A 156 1.41 -0.12 2.94
CA VAL A 156 2.71 0.54 2.96
C VAL A 156 2.54 1.95 2.43
N SER A 157 2.81 2.92 3.31
CA SER A 157 2.98 4.31 2.88
C SER A 157 4.31 4.44 2.12
N PRO A 158 4.37 5.20 1.03
CA PRO A 158 5.63 5.51 0.41
C PRO A 158 6.48 6.30 1.41
N THR A 159 7.31 5.61 2.16
CA THR A 159 8.39 6.27 2.89
C THR A 159 9.30 6.88 1.85
N SER A 160 9.39 8.20 1.84
CA SER A 160 10.51 8.88 1.20
C SER A 160 11.78 8.28 1.80
N LYS A 161 12.42 7.35 1.09
CA LYS A 161 13.80 6.94 1.44
C LYS A 161 14.60 8.22 1.35
N THR A 162 14.91 8.81 2.50
CA THR A 162 15.91 9.87 2.62
C THR A 162 17.18 9.24 2.06
N ARG A 163 17.50 9.58 0.82
CA ARG A 163 18.80 9.27 0.27
C ARG A 163 19.80 10.07 1.08
N ASP A 164 20.53 9.39 1.95
CA ASP A 164 21.84 9.84 2.37
C ASP A 164 22.76 9.84 1.12
N THR A 165 22.57 10.84 0.29
CA THR A 165 23.49 11.15 -0.78
C THR A 165 24.15 12.46 -0.43
N LYS A 166 25.20 12.37 0.39
CA LYS A 166 26.29 13.33 0.30
C LYS A 166 26.96 13.10 -1.05
N ASN A 167 26.78 14.07 -1.93
CA ASN A 167 27.52 14.29 -3.16
C ASN A 167 26.89 13.77 -4.45
N SER A 168 26.14 14.62 -5.10
CA SER A 168 26.29 14.94 -6.54
C SER A 168 25.17 15.91 -6.92
N GLY A 169 25.55 17.12 -7.34
CA GLY A 169 24.66 18.08 -7.96
C GLY A 169 24.16 17.53 -9.30
N ALA A 170 22.86 17.31 -9.40
CA ALA A 170 22.14 17.20 -10.65
C ALA A 170 20.65 17.35 -10.38
N SER A 171 20.11 18.43 -10.91
CA SER A 171 18.75 18.66 -11.40
C SER A 171 17.60 18.13 -10.55
N GLU A 172 16.98 19.06 -9.86
CA GLU A 172 15.65 18.93 -9.28
C GLU A 172 14.63 18.71 -10.42
N ASN A 173 14.34 17.46 -10.70
CA ASN A 173 13.07 17.11 -11.31
C ASN A 173 12.20 16.58 -10.17
N SER A 174 11.35 17.45 -9.64
CA SER A 174 10.37 17.14 -8.61
C SER A 174 9.43 16.06 -9.14
N ALA A 175 9.81 14.80 -8.96
CA ALA A 175 8.83 13.72 -8.92
C ALA A 175 8.01 13.98 -7.66
N ALA A 176 6.79 14.48 -7.82
CA ALA A 176 5.81 14.59 -6.78
C ALA A 176 5.80 13.24 -6.05
N ALA A 177 6.13 13.26 -4.75
CA ALA A 177 6.00 12.08 -3.91
C ALA A 177 4.53 11.68 -3.98
N SER A 178 4.24 10.59 -4.71
CA SER A 178 2.90 10.03 -4.75
C SER A 178 2.57 9.63 -3.30
N THR A 179 1.59 10.29 -2.73
CA THR A 179 1.05 9.99 -1.40
C THR A 179 0.18 8.72 -1.43
N ASP A 180 0.27 7.95 -2.51
CA ASP A 180 -0.56 6.77 -2.71
C ASP A 180 -0.11 5.65 -1.76
N LEU A 181 -0.98 5.34 -0.82
CA LEU A 181 -0.83 4.15 0.00
C LEU A 181 -0.87 2.93 -0.92
N LYS A 182 0.04 1.99 -0.72
CA LYS A 182 0.08 0.75 -1.48
C LYS A 182 -0.34 -0.42 -0.58
N ALA A 183 -1.27 -1.22 -1.08
CA ALA A 183 -1.53 -2.53 -0.52
C ALA A 183 -0.51 -3.52 -1.09
N ARG A 184 0.13 -4.27 -0.21
CA ARG A 184 1.04 -5.37 -0.56
C ARG A 184 0.52 -6.64 0.06
N CYS A 185 0.48 -7.72 -0.72
CA CYS A 185 0.02 -9.02 -0.29
C CYS A 185 1.01 -10.08 -0.75
N ALA A 186 1.49 -10.94 0.16
CA ALA A 186 2.44 -11.99 -0.16
C ALA A 186 1.74 -13.11 -0.95
N ILE A 187 2.34 -13.52 -2.07
CA ILE A 187 1.83 -14.61 -2.91
C ILE A 187 2.39 -15.92 -2.38
N PRO A 188 1.54 -16.94 -2.16
CA PRO A 188 1.99 -18.27 -1.74
C PRO A 188 2.97 -18.88 -2.74
N SER A 189 3.97 -19.60 -2.22
CA SER A 189 5.06 -20.18 -3.04
C SER A 189 4.62 -21.33 -3.96
N ASP A 190 3.41 -21.88 -3.76
CA ASP A 190 2.79 -22.90 -4.62
C ASP A 190 2.23 -22.33 -5.92
N GLN A 191 2.11 -20.98 -6.01
CA GLN A 191 1.61 -20.29 -7.17
C GLN A 191 2.74 -19.90 -8.12
N THR A 192 2.66 -20.37 -9.38
CA THR A 192 3.63 -19.96 -10.41
C THR A 192 3.24 -18.61 -10.98
N VAL A 193 3.97 -17.58 -10.62
CA VAL A 193 3.74 -16.21 -11.05
C VAL A 193 5.03 -15.56 -11.56
N PHE A 194 4.89 -14.47 -12.31
CA PHE A 194 6.02 -13.70 -12.84
C PHE A 194 5.85 -12.21 -12.47
N ALA A 195 6.95 -11.55 -12.22
CA ALA A 195 6.95 -10.11 -12.03
C ALA A 195 6.41 -9.37 -13.26
N GLY A 196 5.64 -8.30 -13.04
CA GLY A 196 5.05 -7.49 -14.11
C GLY A 196 3.65 -7.91 -14.54
N LEU A 197 3.11 -9.04 -14.07
CA LEU A 197 1.75 -9.43 -14.37
C LEU A 197 0.75 -8.48 -13.70
N GLN A 198 -0.27 -8.08 -14.44
CA GLN A 198 -1.40 -7.31 -13.91
C GLN A 198 -2.36 -8.22 -13.16
N VAL A 199 -2.76 -7.77 -11.99
CA VAL A 199 -3.67 -8.48 -11.09
C VAL A 199 -4.79 -7.57 -10.60
N ASN A 200 -5.90 -8.18 -10.25
CA ASN A 200 -6.96 -7.56 -9.47
C ASN A 200 -6.92 -8.13 -8.05
N LEU A 201 -6.76 -7.27 -7.06
CA LEU A 201 -6.82 -7.60 -5.65
C LEU A 201 -8.22 -7.29 -5.13
N GLU A 202 -8.88 -8.30 -4.58
CA GLU A 202 -10.16 -8.15 -3.88
C GLU A 202 -9.92 -8.34 -2.39
N MET A 203 -10.01 -7.25 -1.65
CA MET A 203 -9.81 -7.22 -0.20
C MET A 203 -11.17 -7.18 0.49
N THR A 204 -11.47 -8.19 1.29
CA THR A 204 -12.69 -8.24 2.09
C THR A 204 -12.44 -7.55 3.42
N THR A 205 -13.14 -6.45 3.66
CA THR A 205 -13.00 -5.62 4.87
C THR A 205 -14.02 -5.94 5.95
N GLY A 206 -15.02 -6.71 5.60
CA GLY A 206 -16.06 -7.15 6.51
C GLY A 206 -17.10 -8.00 5.82
N SER A 207 -17.63 -8.96 6.53
CA SER A 207 -18.75 -9.76 6.11
C SER A 207 -19.78 -9.85 7.23
N ALA A 208 -21.06 -9.74 6.88
CA ALA A 208 -22.17 -9.97 7.79
C ALA A 208 -23.14 -10.93 7.12
N THR A 209 -23.44 -12.03 7.80
CA THR A 209 -24.30 -13.08 7.27
C THR A 209 -25.69 -13.02 7.91
N GLY A 210 -26.74 -13.22 7.07
CA GLY A 210 -28.12 -13.24 7.56
C GLY A 210 -28.61 -11.94 8.15
N VAL A 211 -28.03 -10.80 7.77
CA VAL A 211 -28.41 -9.46 8.27
C VAL A 211 -29.58 -8.87 7.49
N LEU A 212 -30.33 -7.97 8.10
CA LEU A 212 -31.34 -7.18 7.40
C LEU A 212 -30.68 -6.29 6.38
N ALA A 213 -31.05 -6.44 5.12
CA ALA A 213 -30.46 -5.73 4.00
C ALA A 213 -31.50 -4.99 3.18
N VAL A 214 -31.15 -3.80 2.75
CA VAL A 214 -31.98 -2.96 1.87
C VAL A 214 -31.13 -2.46 0.70
N PRO A 215 -31.72 -2.20 -0.47
CA PRO A 215 -30.99 -1.58 -1.58
C PRO A 215 -30.46 -0.20 -1.17
N VAL A 216 -29.26 0.15 -1.61
CA VAL A 216 -28.66 1.47 -1.35
C VAL A 216 -29.55 2.60 -1.90
N SER A 217 -30.29 2.34 -3.00
CA SER A 217 -31.24 3.29 -3.60
C SER A 217 -32.43 3.65 -2.71
N ALA A 218 -32.76 2.77 -1.74
CA ALA A 218 -33.88 2.97 -0.81
C ALA A 218 -33.52 3.82 0.41
N VAL A 219 -32.24 4.16 0.58
CA VAL A 219 -31.74 4.86 1.76
C VAL A 219 -31.21 6.23 1.39
N GLU A 220 -31.73 7.24 2.06
CA GLU A 220 -31.18 8.60 2.01
C GLU A 220 -30.33 8.84 3.25
N GLY A 221 -29.04 9.06 3.06
CA GLY A 221 -28.14 9.32 4.18
C GLY A 221 -26.67 9.10 3.83
N ARG A 222 -25.81 9.36 4.80
CA ARG A 222 -24.37 9.12 4.71
C ARG A 222 -23.88 8.50 6.00
N TYR A 223 -23.04 7.48 5.86
CA TYR A 223 -22.24 6.88 6.91
C TYR A 223 -22.99 6.65 8.26
N GLN A 224 -23.27 5.38 8.57
CA GLN A 224 -23.89 4.88 9.81
C GLN A 224 -25.35 5.33 10.10
N THR A 225 -25.85 6.39 9.52
CA THR A 225 -27.24 6.81 9.71
C THR A 225 -27.91 7.10 8.37
N GLY A 226 -29.12 6.63 8.21
CA GLY A 226 -29.91 6.85 7.01
C GLY A 226 -31.38 7.05 7.34
N THR A 227 -32.14 7.47 6.34
CA THR A 227 -33.58 7.56 6.37
C THR A 227 -34.13 6.67 5.28
N VAL A 228 -35.07 5.83 5.62
CA VAL A 228 -35.88 5.05 4.68
C VAL A 228 -37.31 5.60 4.64
N TYR A 229 -38.00 5.32 3.56
CA TYR A 229 -39.34 5.78 3.31
C TYR A 229 -40.27 4.57 3.27
N LEU A 230 -41.31 4.61 4.14
CA LEU A 230 -42.32 3.58 4.20
C LEU A 230 -43.53 4.01 3.38
N PRO A 231 -44.19 3.08 2.66
CA PRO A 231 -45.38 3.39 1.94
C PRO A 231 -46.53 3.72 2.91
N THR A 232 -47.25 4.80 2.64
CA THR A 232 -48.45 5.20 3.35
C THR A 232 -49.64 5.15 2.41
N SER A 233 -50.85 5.37 2.93
CA SER A 233 -52.05 5.51 2.10
C SER A 233 -52.01 6.71 1.14
N ASP A 234 -51.16 7.68 1.41
CA ASP A 234 -50.87 8.84 0.56
C ASP A 234 -49.49 8.71 -0.06
N PRO A 235 -49.38 8.36 -1.35
CA PRO A 235 -48.06 8.20 -2.02
C PRO A 235 -47.23 9.48 -2.08
N ALA A 236 -47.85 10.64 -1.91
CA ALA A 236 -47.15 11.93 -1.92
C ALA A 236 -46.42 12.23 -0.60
N ASN A 237 -46.83 11.56 0.48
CA ASN A 237 -46.31 11.79 1.83
C ASN A 237 -45.90 10.46 2.50
N PRO A 238 -44.81 9.83 2.05
CA PRO A 238 -44.29 8.62 2.68
C PRO A 238 -43.78 8.91 4.10
N GLU A 239 -43.93 7.93 4.99
CA GLU A 239 -43.40 8.03 6.34
C GLU A 239 -41.87 7.94 6.32
N LYS A 240 -41.21 8.88 6.96
CA LYS A 240 -39.74 8.88 7.12
C LYS A 240 -39.37 8.16 8.39
N ARG A 241 -38.46 7.19 8.26
CA ARG A 241 -37.92 6.47 9.41
C ARG A 241 -36.40 6.49 9.40
N SER A 242 -35.82 6.90 10.52
CA SER A 242 -34.36 6.88 10.70
C SER A 242 -33.91 5.46 10.98
N VAL A 243 -32.83 5.07 10.34
CA VAL A 243 -32.21 3.74 10.47
C VAL A 243 -30.72 3.85 10.75
N THR A 244 -30.20 2.89 11.52
CA THR A 244 -28.76 2.74 11.72
C THR A 244 -28.21 1.77 10.70
N LEU A 245 -27.25 2.24 9.91
CA LEU A 245 -26.66 1.48 8.82
C LEU A 245 -25.37 0.78 9.27
N GLY A 246 -25.06 -0.35 8.63
CA GLY A 246 -23.86 -1.13 8.83
C GLY A 246 -23.02 -1.27 7.57
N LEU A 247 -22.64 -2.51 7.27
CA LEU A 247 -21.83 -2.84 6.10
C LEU A 247 -22.59 -2.62 4.79
N THR A 248 -21.85 -2.33 3.72
CA THR A 248 -22.41 -2.22 2.37
C THR A 248 -21.47 -2.85 1.34
N ASP A 249 -22.05 -3.52 0.36
CA ASP A 249 -21.36 -4.04 -0.82
C ASP A 249 -21.46 -3.08 -2.04
N GLY A 250 -22.09 -1.91 -1.83
CA GLY A 250 -22.37 -0.92 -2.88
C GLY A 250 -23.70 -1.14 -3.62
N LYS A 251 -24.40 -2.25 -3.40
CA LYS A 251 -25.75 -2.54 -3.91
C LYS A 251 -26.73 -2.64 -2.77
N MET A 252 -26.39 -3.36 -1.74
CA MET A 252 -27.16 -3.54 -0.52
C MET A 252 -26.44 -2.88 0.66
N VAL A 253 -27.19 -2.46 1.65
CA VAL A 253 -26.69 -1.93 2.90
C VAL A 253 -27.36 -2.64 4.07
N GLU A 254 -26.55 -3.02 5.05
CA GLU A 254 -27.03 -3.60 6.31
C GLU A 254 -27.81 -2.55 7.11
N VAL A 255 -28.95 -2.96 7.64
CA VAL A 255 -29.69 -2.19 8.62
C VAL A 255 -29.56 -2.88 9.97
N LYS A 256 -28.88 -2.20 10.91
CA LYS A 256 -28.67 -2.71 12.27
C LYS A 256 -29.89 -2.45 13.16
N GLU A 257 -30.54 -1.27 12.99
CA GLU A 257 -31.67 -0.85 13.79
C GLU A 257 -32.62 0.01 12.96
N GLY A 258 -33.90 -0.05 13.29
CA GLY A 258 -34.93 0.83 12.72
C GLY A 258 -35.86 0.17 11.71
N LEU A 259 -35.65 -1.08 11.29
CA LEU A 259 -36.50 -1.86 10.42
C LEU A 259 -36.70 -3.29 10.94
N GLU A 260 -37.81 -3.90 10.55
CA GLU A 260 -38.11 -5.31 10.83
C GLU A 260 -38.07 -6.14 9.53
N GLU A 261 -37.86 -7.44 9.70
CA GLU A 261 -37.89 -8.37 8.56
C GLU A 261 -39.27 -8.46 7.95
N GLY A 262 -39.37 -8.36 6.62
CA GLY A 262 -40.66 -8.37 5.90
C GLY A 262 -41.34 -7.00 5.82
N GLU A 263 -40.77 -5.97 6.43
CA GLU A 263 -41.33 -4.62 6.32
C GLU A 263 -41.18 -4.06 4.89
N GLU A 264 -42.20 -3.40 4.39
CA GLU A 264 -42.21 -2.79 3.06
C GLU A 264 -41.62 -1.39 3.13
N ILE A 265 -40.66 -1.10 2.24
CA ILE A 265 -40.03 0.21 2.07
C ILE A 265 -40.11 0.62 0.60
N LEU A 266 -40.02 1.91 0.32
CA LEU A 266 -39.87 2.41 -1.04
C LEU A 266 -38.47 2.07 -1.58
N GLU A 267 -38.42 1.56 -2.79
CA GLU A 267 -37.17 1.16 -3.45
C GLU A 267 -36.26 2.35 -3.81
N PHE A 268 -36.88 3.52 -3.97
CA PHE A 268 -36.18 4.77 -4.30
C PHE A 268 -36.58 5.88 -3.34
N THR A 269 -35.62 6.71 -2.99
CA THR A 269 -35.87 7.92 -2.20
C THR A 269 -36.75 8.88 -3.01
N PRO A 270 -37.86 9.39 -2.46
CA PRO A 270 -38.70 10.37 -3.15
C PRO A 270 -37.86 11.61 -3.46
N THR A 271 -37.75 11.97 -4.74
CA THR A 271 -37.14 13.23 -5.13
C THR A 271 -38.04 14.34 -4.61
N ALA A 272 -37.55 15.14 -3.65
CA ALA A 272 -38.26 16.31 -3.21
C ALA A 272 -38.53 17.20 -4.43
N THR A 273 -39.76 17.24 -4.90
CA THR A 273 -40.23 18.33 -5.75
C THR A 273 -40.08 19.57 -4.88
N LYS A 274 -39.12 20.43 -5.19
CA LYS A 274 -39.10 21.78 -4.64
C LYS A 274 -40.38 22.42 -5.11
N ASP A 275 -41.36 22.48 -4.24
CA ASP A 275 -42.46 23.44 -4.37
C ASP A 275 -41.77 24.81 -4.41
N ASN A 276 -41.70 25.37 -5.63
CA ASN A 276 -41.52 26.78 -5.84
C ASN A 276 -42.78 27.48 -5.41
N GLN A 277 -42.98 27.65 -4.12
CA GLN A 277 -43.99 28.51 -3.56
C GLN A 277 -43.35 29.28 -2.41
N ASP A 278 -42.70 30.35 -2.81
CA ASP A 278 -42.65 31.64 -2.14
C ASP A 278 -41.63 32.52 -2.87
N ASP A 279 -42.10 33.10 -4.00
CA ASP A 279 -41.53 34.30 -4.52
C ASP A 279 -42.47 35.46 -4.18
N PRO A 280 -42.26 36.22 -3.08
CA PRO A 280 -43.13 37.31 -2.67
C PRO A 280 -42.82 38.62 -3.37
N TYR A 281 -42.12 38.62 -4.51
CA TYR A 281 -41.90 39.83 -5.30
C TYR A 281 -42.26 39.65 -6.77
N GLY A 282 -43.54 39.45 -7.01
CA GLY A 282 -44.15 39.79 -8.29
C GLY A 282 -44.41 41.29 -8.33
N SER A 283 -43.59 42.03 -8.99
CA SER A 283 -43.93 43.39 -9.45
C SER A 283 -43.67 43.48 -10.90
N GLY A 284 -44.77 43.64 -11.62
CA GLY A 284 -44.91 44.05 -12.97
C GLY A 284 -44.14 45.30 -13.31
N ASP A 285 -43.81 45.45 -14.50
CA ASP A 285 -44.35 46.54 -15.32
C ASP A 285 -43.96 46.36 -16.78
N THR A 286 -44.91 46.57 -17.54
CA THR A 286 -45.14 46.95 -18.91
C THR A 286 -44.03 47.76 -19.58
N GLY A 287 -43.83 47.48 -20.87
CA GLY A 287 -43.67 48.62 -21.82
C GLY A 287 -42.45 48.54 -22.72
N GLY A 288 -42.71 48.14 -23.93
CA GLY A 288 -42.53 48.99 -25.09
C GLY A 288 -41.17 49.21 -25.69
N GLY A 289 -41.07 48.91 -26.96
CA GLY A 289 -40.26 49.77 -27.81
C GLY A 289 -39.20 49.09 -28.68
N ALA A 290 -39.62 48.91 -29.89
CA ALA A 290 -38.86 48.62 -31.09
C ALA A 290 -37.65 49.54 -31.32
N LYS A 291 -36.66 49.01 -32.02
CA LYS A 291 -36.12 49.50 -33.31
C LYS A 291 -34.60 49.29 -33.45
N ASP A 292 -34.27 48.59 -34.53
CA ASP A 292 -33.42 48.94 -35.65
C ASP A 292 -31.92 49.33 -35.43
N GLY A 293 -31.10 48.70 -36.27
CA GLY A 293 -29.83 49.24 -36.82
C GLY A 293 -28.71 48.23 -36.67
N ALA A 294 -28.43 47.41 -37.65
CA ALA A 294 -27.70 47.57 -38.91
C ALA A 294 -26.20 47.90 -38.75
N ALA A 295 -25.44 47.00 -39.36
CA ALA A 295 -24.12 47.19 -40.02
C ALA A 295 -22.92 47.60 -39.15
N ASP A 296 -21.76 47.13 -39.32
CA ASP A 296 -20.90 46.98 -40.48
C ASP A 296 -19.55 46.38 -40.08
N ALA A 297 -19.07 45.50 -40.85
CA ALA A 297 -17.79 45.27 -41.48
C ALA A 297 -16.47 45.73 -40.86
N SER A 298 -15.54 44.87 -41.18
CA SER A 298 -14.12 45.07 -41.57
C SER A 298 -13.11 44.71 -40.47
N ASP A 299 -12.31 43.71 -40.76
CA ASP A 299 -11.09 43.63 -41.58
C ASP A 299 -9.83 43.97 -40.82
N GLY A 300 -8.82 43.19 -41.01
CA GLY A 300 -7.44 43.60 -40.75
C GLY A 300 -6.57 42.55 -40.05
N THR A 301 -6.13 41.52 -40.71
CA THR A 301 -4.79 41.32 -41.30
C THR A 301 -3.58 41.44 -40.36
N SER A 302 -2.84 40.37 -40.36
CA SER A 302 -1.37 40.21 -40.57
C SER A 302 -0.39 40.25 -39.41
N ALA A 303 0.28 39.15 -39.37
CA ALA A 303 1.73 38.93 -39.43
C ALA A 303 2.64 39.42 -38.26
N ARG A 304 3.21 38.54 -37.57
CA ARG A 304 4.62 38.08 -37.73
C ARG A 304 4.90 37.01 -36.68
#